data_b5e8fbf3415c0588228a8b06c2eb938f
#
_entry.id   b5e8fbf3415c0588228a8b06c2eb938f
#
_cell.length_a   1.000
_cell.length_b   1.000
_cell.length_c   1.000
_cell.angle_alpha   90.00
_cell.angle_beta   90.00
_cell.angle_gamma   90.00
#
_symmetry.space_group_name_H-M   'P 1'
#
loop_
_entity.id
_entity.type
_entity.pdbx_description
1 polymer ?
#
loop_
_entity_poly.entity_id
_entity_poly.type
_entity_poly.pdbx_seq_one_letter_code
_entity_poly.pdbx_strand_id
1 'polypeptide(L)'
;MSDALANFLESRMPMDGMAAWCLRNPDGSASHKSFTVWLSPTQIEQTAARLALAADSLQYQELHPAQVCWIFSHLRLYLALRPDGSSLTLFVENRPNHPHEQTRALLEEFIAV
;
A
#
# COMPACT_ATOMS: atom_id res chain seq x y z
N MET A 1 11.37 -2.58 -13.08
CA MET A 1 11.09 -4.00 -13.02
C MET A 1 10.36 -4.33 -11.72
N SER A 2 9.20 -4.95 -11.86
CA SER A 2 8.33 -5.26 -10.73
C SER A 2 8.95 -6.25 -9.74
N ASP A 3 9.84 -7.12 -10.20
CA ASP A 3 10.42 -8.17 -9.37
C ASP A 3 11.24 -7.63 -8.21
N ALA A 4 11.96 -6.54 -8.43
CA ALA A 4 12.77 -5.94 -7.37
C ALA A 4 11.91 -5.40 -6.23
N LEU A 5 10.77 -4.77 -6.56
CA LEU A 5 9.86 -4.23 -5.55
C LEU A 5 9.11 -5.35 -4.84
N ALA A 6 8.68 -6.38 -5.58
CA ALA A 6 8.01 -7.53 -4.96
C ALA A 6 8.96 -8.26 -4.01
N ASN A 7 10.20 -8.46 -4.40
CA ASN A 7 11.21 -9.08 -3.54
C ASN A 7 11.49 -8.25 -2.29
N PHE A 8 11.54 -6.93 -2.45
CA PHE A 8 11.70 -6.03 -1.31
C PHE A 8 10.57 -6.22 -0.31
N LEU A 9 9.32 -6.25 -0.79
CA LEU A 9 8.16 -6.44 0.09
C LEU A 9 8.18 -7.80 0.77
N GLU A 10 8.47 -8.86 0.03
CA GLU A 10 8.51 -10.20 0.59
C GLU A 10 9.58 -10.34 1.66
N SER A 11 10.71 -9.64 1.52
CA SER A 11 11.77 -9.68 2.52
C SER A 11 11.39 -9.01 3.84
N ARG A 12 10.37 -8.14 3.81
CA ARG A 12 9.87 -7.43 5.00
C ARG A 12 8.66 -8.12 5.63
N MET A 13 8.10 -9.14 4.97
CA MET A 13 6.90 -9.83 5.45
C MET A 13 7.24 -11.20 6.07
N PRO A 14 6.42 -11.69 7.00
CA PRO A 14 5.23 -11.04 7.53
C PRO A 14 5.54 -9.94 8.54
N MET A 15 4.67 -8.93 8.60
CA MET A 15 4.71 -7.90 9.63
C MET A 15 3.48 -8.05 10.52
N ASP A 16 3.65 -7.80 11.82
CA ASP A 16 2.53 -7.88 12.75
C ASP A 16 1.43 -6.88 12.37
N GLY A 17 0.20 -7.38 12.30
CA GLY A 17 -0.95 -6.56 11.94
C GLY A 17 -1.16 -6.35 10.46
N MET A 18 -0.26 -6.83 9.59
CA MET A 18 -0.42 -6.71 8.14
C MET A 18 -1.46 -7.71 7.65
N ALA A 19 -2.55 -7.20 7.08
CA ALA A 19 -3.60 -8.05 6.51
C ALA A 19 -3.35 -8.36 5.03
N ALA A 20 -2.83 -7.41 4.28
CA ALA A 20 -2.55 -7.60 2.85
C ALA A 20 -1.70 -6.45 2.32
N TRP A 21 -1.12 -6.66 1.15
CA TRP A 21 -0.48 -5.57 0.39
C TRP A 21 -0.83 -5.71 -1.08
N CYS A 22 -0.79 -4.59 -1.79
CA CYS A 22 -0.96 -4.55 -3.24
C CYS A 22 0.06 -3.58 -3.83
N LEU A 23 0.88 -4.09 -4.75
CA LEU A 23 1.86 -3.30 -5.49
C LEU A 23 1.35 -3.09 -6.90
N ARG A 24 1.21 -1.83 -7.32
CA ARG A 24 0.85 -1.49 -8.69
C ARG A 24 2.06 -0.92 -9.40
N ASN A 25 2.34 -1.45 -10.58
CA ASN A 25 3.46 -1.02 -11.41
C ASN A 25 3.03 0.14 -12.31
N PRO A 26 4.00 0.91 -12.86
CA PRO A 26 3.68 2.02 -13.75
C PRO A 26 2.87 1.62 -14.99
N ASP A 27 3.01 0.36 -15.44
CA ASP A 27 2.28 -0.14 -16.61
C ASP A 27 0.84 -0.56 -16.31
N GLY A 28 0.40 -0.42 -15.05
CA GLY A 28 -0.94 -0.79 -14.62
C GLY A 28 -1.08 -2.21 -14.10
N SER A 29 -0.06 -3.05 -14.24
CA SER A 29 -0.10 -4.39 -13.67
C SER A 29 0.01 -4.32 -12.15
N ALA A 30 -0.51 -5.35 -11.48
CA ALA A 30 -0.53 -5.38 -10.02
C ALA A 30 -0.15 -6.75 -9.49
N SER A 31 0.53 -6.76 -8.35
CA SER A 31 0.79 -7.95 -7.54
C SER A 31 0.19 -7.72 -6.17
N HIS A 32 -0.27 -8.76 -5.54
CA HIS A 32 -0.83 -8.65 -4.20
C HIS A 32 -0.59 -9.91 -3.41
N LYS A 33 -0.73 -9.80 -2.08
CA LYS A 33 -0.72 -10.94 -1.20
C LYS A 33 -1.65 -10.66 -0.02
N SER A 34 -2.48 -11.64 0.32
CA SER A 34 -3.35 -11.58 1.49
C SER A 34 -2.80 -12.51 2.57
N PHE A 35 -2.77 -12.01 3.80
CA PHE A 35 -2.39 -12.80 4.98
C PHE A 35 -3.62 -13.19 5.79
N THR A 36 -4.80 -12.96 5.25
CA THR A 36 -6.07 -13.22 5.94
C THR A 36 -7.10 -13.78 4.95
N VAL A 37 -8.06 -14.56 5.47
CA VAL A 37 -9.10 -15.18 4.65
C VAL A 37 -10.26 -14.24 4.33
N TRP A 38 -10.37 -13.11 5.04
CA TRP A 38 -11.51 -12.20 4.87
C TRP A 38 -11.27 -11.11 3.83
N LEU A 39 -10.07 -11.03 3.24
CA LEU A 39 -9.77 -10.15 2.11
C LEU A 39 -9.53 -11.00 0.86
N SER A 40 -10.41 -10.87 -0.12
CA SER A 40 -10.26 -11.57 -1.40
C SER A 40 -9.30 -10.81 -2.32
N PRO A 41 -8.70 -11.48 -3.32
CA PRO A 41 -7.88 -10.80 -4.33
C PRO A 41 -8.61 -9.63 -5.00
N THR A 42 -9.90 -9.82 -5.32
CA THR A 42 -10.70 -8.78 -5.96
C THR A 42 -10.86 -7.55 -5.07
N GLN A 43 -11.14 -7.76 -3.78
CA GLN A 43 -11.25 -6.65 -2.82
C GLN A 43 -9.93 -5.88 -2.70
N ILE A 44 -8.81 -6.59 -2.64
CA ILE A 44 -7.49 -5.98 -2.52
C ILE A 44 -7.20 -5.11 -3.74
N GLU A 45 -7.35 -5.65 -4.94
CA GLU A 45 -7.01 -4.94 -6.17
C GLU A 45 -7.96 -3.77 -6.44
N GLN A 46 -9.26 -3.97 -6.23
CA GLN A 46 -10.23 -2.89 -6.43
C GLN A 46 -10.02 -1.74 -5.46
N THR A 47 -9.76 -2.05 -4.19
CA THR A 47 -9.51 -1.02 -3.19
C THR A 47 -8.24 -0.24 -3.53
N ALA A 48 -7.15 -0.93 -3.87
CA ALA A 48 -5.91 -0.29 -4.25
C ALA A 48 -6.09 0.63 -5.46
N ALA A 49 -6.85 0.20 -6.46
CA ALA A 49 -7.12 1.00 -7.65
C ALA A 49 -7.90 2.27 -7.30
N ARG A 50 -8.91 2.17 -6.43
CA ARG A 50 -9.70 3.32 -6.00
C ARG A 50 -8.88 4.33 -5.20
N LEU A 51 -7.99 3.85 -4.35
CA LEU A 51 -7.10 4.72 -3.58
C LEU A 51 -6.13 5.46 -4.49
N ALA A 52 -5.61 4.78 -5.50
CA ALA A 52 -4.73 5.42 -6.48
C ALA A 52 -5.46 6.52 -7.25
N LEU A 53 -6.72 6.29 -7.64
CA LEU A 53 -7.54 7.31 -8.29
C LEU A 53 -7.79 8.51 -7.37
N ALA A 54 -8.06 8.28 -6.10
CA ALA A 54 -8.25 9.35 -5.13
C ALA A 54 -6.98 10.20 -4.99
N ALA A 55 -5.81 9.57 -4.97
CA ALA A 55 -4.55 10.28 -4.91
C ALA A 55 -4.30 11.09 -6.19
N ASP A 56 -4.63 10.53 -7.36
CA ASP A 56 -4.50 11.24 -8.63
C ASP A 56 -5.33 12.51 -8.66
N SER A 57 -6.54 12.49 -8.07
CA SER A 57 -7.37 13.69 -8.05
C SER A 57 -6.74 14.84 -7.26
N LEU A 58 -5.91 14.54 -6.27
CA LEU A 58 -5.18 15.58 -5.54
C LEU A 58 -4.09 16.23 -6.37
N GLN A 59 -3.53 15.51 -7.33
CA GLN A 59 -2.52 16.08 -8.23
C GLN A 59 -3.09 17.16 -9.13
N TYR A 60 -4.36 17.04 -9.52
CA TYR A 60 -5.05 18.08 -10.30
C TYR A 60 -5.17 19.40 -9.55
N GLN A 61 -5.06 19.37 -8.22
CA GLN A 61 -5.09 20.56 -7.38
C GLN A 61 -3.69 21.00 -6.96
N GLU A 62 -2.67 20.54 -7.69
CA GLU A 62 -1.25 20.83 -7.43
C GLU A 62 -0.78 20.30 -6.08
N LEU A 63 -1.51 19.33 -5.53
CA LEU A 63 -1.08 18.60 -4.34
C LEU A 63 -0.44 17.30 -4.79
N HIS A 64 0.76 17.01 -4.31
CA HIS A 64 1.52 15.83 -4.73
C HIS A 64 1.80 14.94 -3.51
N PRO A 65 0.81 14.17 -3.06
CA PRO A 65 1.01 13.33 -1.88
C PRO A 65 2.00 12.21 -2.18
N ALA A 66 2.96 12.01 -1.29
CA ALA A 66 3.83 10.84 -1.34
C ALA A 66 3.22 9.69 -0.56
N GLN A 67 2.51 9.99 0.52
CA GLN A 67 1.85 9.00 1.36
C GLN A 67 0.48 9.52 1.77
N VAL A 68 -0.49 8.60 1.82
CA VAL A 68 -1.84 8.89 2.31
C VAL A 68 -2.26 7.74 3.22
N CYS A 69 -2.99 8.06 4.27
CA CYS A 69 -3.52 7.07 5.20
C CYS A 69 -5.01 7.30 5.40
N TRP A 70 -5.81 6.24 5.25
CA TRP A 70 -7.23 6.24 5.59
C TRP A 70 -7.45 5.35 6.80
N ILE A 71 -8.19 5.84 7.78
CA ILE A 71 -8.46 5.13 9.03
C ILE A 71 -9.92 4.72 9.07
N PHE A 72 -10.15 3.42 9.14
CA PHE A 72 -11.48 2.83 9.28
C PHE A 72 -11.57 2.11 10.63
N SER A 73 -12.76 1.65 11.01
CA SER A 73 -12.94 1.02 12.31
C SER A 73 -12.09 -0.25 12.51
N HIS A 74 -11.91 -1.04 11.44
CA HIS A 74 -11.18 -2.32 11.52
C HIS A 74 -9.88 -2.33 10.77
N LEU A 75 -9.66 -1.38 9.88
CA LEU A 75 -8.50 -1.32 8.99
C LEU A 75 -7.95 0.08 8.89
N ARG A 76 -6.65 0.17 8.67
CA ARG A 76 -5.99 1.36 8.14
C ARG A 76 -5.45 1.01 6.79
N LEU A 77 -5.64 1.89 5.83
CA LEU A 77 -5.12 1.74 4.48
C LEU A 77 -4.04 2.79 4.27
N TYR A 78 -2.84 2.34 3.96
CA TYR A 78 -1.70 3.20 3.69
C TYR A 78 -1.38 3.11 2.22
N LEU A 79 -1.21 4.25 1.58
CA LEU A 79 -0.81 4.33 0.18
C LEU A 79 0.48 5.11 0.10
N ALA A 80 1.49 4.54 -0.57
CA ALA A 80 2.73 5.24 -0.90
C ALA A 80 2.84 5.33 -2.42
N LEU A 81 3.25 6.49 -2.91
CA LEU A 81 3.36 6.78 -4.34
C LEU A 81 4.82 7.08 -4.67
N ARG A 82 5.31 6.45 -5.75
CA ARG A 82 6.65 6.70 -6.26
C ARG A 82 6.58 7.63 -7.47
N PRO A 83 7.64 8.41 -7.73
CA PRO A 83 7.65 9.30 -8.90
C PRO A 83 7.51 8.56 -10.23
N ASP A 84 7.89 7.27 -10.29
CA ASP A 84 7.79 6.47 -11.52
C ASP A 84 6.37 6.01 -11.84
N GLY A 85 5.40 6.30 -10.97
CA GLY A 85 4.01 5.88 -11.13
C GLY A 85 3.66 4.58 -10.42
N SER A 86 4.61 3.90 -9.81
CA SER A 86 4.29 2.72 -8.99
C SER A 86 3.70 3.15 -7.66
N SER A 87 2.86 2.28 -7.07
CA SER A 87 2.23 2.55 -5.79
C SER A 87 2.15 1.29 -4.95
N LEU A 88 2.19 1.45 -3.64
CA LEU A 88 2.05 0.37 -2.68
C LEU A 88 0.89 0.70 -1.75
N THR A 89 -0.07 -0.22 -1.65
CA THR A 89 -1.17 -0.13 -0.69
C THR A 89 -0.98 -1.19 0.37
N LEU A 90 -1.01 -0.78 1.63
CA LEU A 90 -0.92 -1.69 2.77
C LEU A 90 -2.27 -1.73 3.48
N PHE A 91 -2.78 -2.93 3.72
CA PHE A 91 -3.99 -3.18 4.48
C PHE A 91 -3.56 -3.64 5.86
N VAL A 92 -3.74 -2.79 6.85
CA VAL A 92 -3.23 -3.00 8.21
C VAL A 92 -4.39 -3.04 9.17
N GLU A 93 -4.37 -4.00 10.11
CA GLU A 93 -5.40 -4.07 11.13
C GLU A 93 -5.35 -2.84 12.03
N ASN A 94 -6.51 -2.23 12.29
CA ASN A 94 -6.59 -1.06 13.17
C ASN A 94 -6.66 -1.52 14.61
N ARG A 95 -5.49 -1.74 15.22
CA ARG A 95 -5.34 -2.19 16.60
C ARG A 95 -4.62 -1.14 17.43
N PRO A 96 -4.96 -1.00 18.73
CA PRO A 96 -4.30 -0.01 19.60
C PRO A 96 -2.78 -0.16 19.66
N ASN A 97 -2.27 -1.40 19.56
CA ASN A 97 -0.85 -1.69 19.68
C ASN A 97 -0.16 -1.87 18.33
N HIS A 98 -0.77 -1.36 17.26
CA HIS A 98 -0.17 -1.50 15.94
C HIS A 98 1.18 -0.79 15.86
N PRO A 99 2.23 -1.42 15.29
CA PRO A 99 3.55 -0.79 15.17
C PRO A 99 3.58 0.21 14.00
N HIS A 100 3.01 1.39 14.23
CA HIS A 100 2.91 2.44 13.20
C HIS A 100 4.26 2.87 12.65
N GLU A 101 5.29 2.88 13.49
CA GLU A 101 6.62 3.28 13.07
C GLU A 101 7.21 2.31 12.05
N GLN A 102 6.98 1.00 12.24
CA GLN A 102 7.44 -0.01 11.28
C GLN A 102 6.72 0.13 9.95
N THR A 103 5.42 0.38 9.98
CA THR A 103 4.64 0.61 8.76
C THR A 103 5.15 1.85 8.03
N ARG A 104 5.36 2.95 8.75
CA ARG A 104 5.88 4.18 8.15
C ARG A 104 7.27 3.97 7.56
N ALA A 105 8.13 3.26 8.28
CA ALA A 105 9.48 2.96 7.78
C ALA A 105 9.44 2.15 6.48
N LEU A 106 8.54 1.17 6.39
CA LEU A 106 8.37 0.39 5.18
C LEU A 106 7.96 1.26 4.00
N LEU A 107 7.01 2.18 4.21
CA LEU A 107 6.57 3.09 3.15
C LEU A 107 7.68 4.04 2.71
N GLU A 108 8.46 4.56 3.64
CA GLU A 108 9.60 5.42 3.34
C GLU A 108 10.66 4.68 2.53
N GLU A 109 10.97 3.44 2.92
CA GLU A 109 11.90 2.59 2.18
C GLU A 109 11.39 2.30 0.76
N PHE A 110 10.09 2.03 0.62
CA PHE A 110 9.48 1.78 -0.68
C PHE A 110 9.65 2.99 -1.61
N ILE A 111 9.40 4.19 -1.10
CA ILE A 111 9.52 5.41 -1.91
C ILE A 111 10.97 5.63 -2.34
N ALA A 112 11.93 5.26 -1.50
CA ALA A 112 13.35 5.50 -1.75
C ALA A 112 14.01 4.44 -2.63
N VAL A 113 13.42 3.28 -2.80
CA VAL A 113 14.00 2.16 -3.57
C VAL A 113 14.25 2.50 -5.05
#